data_700dd36102e9c84c39af8c504fead634
#
_entry.id   700dd36102e9c84c39af8c504fead634
#
_cell.length_a   1.000
_cell.length_b   1.000
_cell.length_c   1.000
_cell.angle_alpha   90.00
_cell.angle_beta   90.00
_cell.angle_gamma   90.00
#
_symmetry.space_group_name_H-M   'P 1'
#
loop_
_entity.id
_entity.type
_entity.pdbx_description
1 polymer ?
#
loop_
_entity_poly.entity_id
_entity_poly.type
_entity_poly.pdbx_seq_one_letter_code
_entity_poly.pdbx_strand_id
1 'polypeptide(L)'
;MMGNSNGRILSWDESNIVLKNVIGCEPKQLANISHSEKNKPLYCEKINNWQQFNDEEIFSIINRRLYLDSDVYIICDISYSQCKGVFHLKSSEVAAYVSSYYDTYSEYLFEDDVYLIFPKNNKLLVYQHEGYHMLYSIPLAPL
;
A
#
# COMPACT_ATOMS: atom_id res chain seq x y z
N MET A 1 -13.36 5.82 -21.15
CA MET A 1 -12.99 5.60 -20.57
C MET A 1 -12.47 5.41 -20.20
N MET A 2 -12.36 5.58 -19.77
CA MET A 2 -11.84 5.47 -19.21
C MET A 2 -11.38 5.18 -18.54
N GLY A 3 -11.24 5.37 -18.35
CA GLY A 3 -10.87 5.03 -17.69
C GLY A 3 -10.46 4.80 -16.90
N ASN A 4 -10.47 5.02 -16.49
CA ASN A 4 -10.02 4.66 -15.52
C ASN A 4 -10.51 3.85 -14.75
N SER A 5 -11.13 3.48 -14.87
CA SER A 5 -11.50 2.59 -14.12
C SER A 5 -10.57 1.74 -13.60
N ASN A 6 -9.83 2.22 -12.98
CA ASN A 6 -8.74 1.55 -12.47
C ASN A 6 -9.05 0.97 -11.14
N GLY A 7 -9.66 -0.15 -11.15
CA GLY A 7 -9.97 -0.83 -9.93
C GLY A 7 -11.21 -0.29 -9.24
N ARG A 8 -11.36 -0.61 -7.99
CA ARG A 8 -12.53 -0.24 -7.19
C ARG A 8 -12.10 0.09 -5.77
N ILE A 9 -13.01 0.73 -5.05
CA ILE A 9 -12.80 1.10 -3.66
C ILE A 9 -13.67 0.21 -2.78
N LEU A 10 -13.06 -0.38 -1.76
CA LEU A 10 -13.77 -1.16 -0.75
C LEU A 10 -13.86 -0.32 0.51
N SER A 11 -15.06 -0.26 1.11
CA SER A 11 -15.17 0.36 2.43
C SER A 11 -14.34 -0.44 3.43
N TRP A 12 -14.10 0.14 4.61
CA TRP A 12 -13.38 -0.61 5.66
C TRP A 12 -14.10 -1.91 6.00
N ASP A 13 -15.44 -1.89 6.07
CA ASP A 13 -16.21 -3.09 6.37
C ASP A 13 -16.08 -4.13 5.26
N GLU A 14 -16.18 -3.72 4.01
CA GLU A 14 -16.00 -4.62 2.86
C GLU A 14 -14.59 -5.20 2.84
N SER A 15 -13.58 -4.38 3.14
CA SER A 15 -12.20 -4.83 3.14
C SER A 15 -11.93 -5.84 4.25
N ASN A 16 -12.61 -5.74 5.39
CA ASN A 16 -12.50 -6.72 6.45
C ASN A 16 -12.94 -8.10 5.98
N ILE A 17 -14.04 -8.15 5.22
CA ILE A 17 -14.55 -9.43 4.71
C ILE A 17 -13.53 -10.08 3.77
N VAL A 18 -12.90 -9.28 2.92
CA VAL A 18 -12.00 -9.80 1.89
C VAL A 18 -10.59 -10.07 2.43
N LEU A 19 -10.08 -9.22 3.32
CA LEU A 19 -8.66 -9.20 3.64
C LEU A 19 -8.28 -9.58 5.06
N LYS A 20 -9.22 -9.60 6.01
CA LYS A 20 -8.87 -9.83 7.41
C LYS A 20 -8.07 -11.12 7.63
N ASN A 21 -8.53 -12.22 7.03
CA ASN A 21 -7.86 -13.51 7.17
C ASN A 21 -6.56 -13.58 6.35
N VAL A 22 -6.48 -12.81 5.27
CA VAL A 22 -5.30 -12.77 4.43
C VAL A 22 -4.17 -12.03 5.14
N ILE A 23 -4.48 -10.88 5.72
CA ILE A 23 -3.49 -10.03 6.37
C ILE A 23 -3.17 -10.52 7.79
N GLY A 24 -4.16 -11.10 8.47
CA GLY A 24 -4.03 -11.50 9.87
C GLY A 24 -4.55 -10.45 10.85
N CYS A 25 -5.11 -9.35 10.33
CA CYS A 25 -5.74 -8.31 11.13
C CYS A 25 -6.71 -7.53 10.23
N GLU A 26 -7.53 -6.68 10.84
CA GLU A 26 -8.36 -5.79 10.06
C GLU A 26 -7.46 -4.84 9.27
N PRO A 27 -7.74 -4.59 8.00
CA PRO A 27 -6.89 -3.71 7.17
C PRO A 27 -6.62 -2.35 7.80
N LYS A 28 -7.61 -1.76 8.48
CA LYS A 28 -7.45 -0.47 9.14
C LYS A 28 -6.37 -0.49 10.22
N GLN A 29 -6.10 -1.65 10.81
CA GLN A 29 -5.11 -1.79 11.88
C GLN A 29 -3.66 -1.79 11.37
N LEU A 30 -3.44 -1.85 10.06
CA LEU A 30 -2.09 -1.82 9.48
C LEU A 30 -1.33 -0.56 9.87
N ALA A 31 -2.02 0.53 10.20
CA ALA A 31 -1.37 1.74 10.69
C ALA A 31 -0.51 1.48 11.94
N ASN A 32 -0.76 0.39 12.66
CA ASN A 32 -0.04 0.06 13.89
C ASN A 32 1.10 -0.94 13.67
N ILE A 33 1.39 -1.31 12.42
CA ILE A 33 2.38 -2.37 12.17
C ILE A 33 3.78 -2.00 12.66
N SER A 34 4.12 -0.71 12.61
CA SER A 34 5.44 -0.25 13.05
C SER A 34 5.66 -0.44 14.55
N HIS A 35 4.59 -0.63 15.31
CA HIS A 35 4.67 -0.87 16.75
C HIS A 35 4.66 -2.36 17.10
N SER A 36 4.57 -3.24 16.11
CA SER A 36 4.49 -4.67 16.35
C SER A 36 5.88 -5.26 16.57
N GLU A 37 6.10 -5.87 17.73
CA GLU A 37 7.36 -6.55 18.00
C GLU A 37 7.40 -7.96 17.43
N LYS A 38 6.25 -8.54 17.19
CA LYS A 38 6.13 -9.91 16.70
C LYS A 38 6.28 -10.04 15.19
N ASN A 39 6.07 -8.95 14.47
CA ASN A 39 6.14 -8.96 13.01
C ASN A 39 7.42 -8.28 12.56
N LYS A 40 8.33 -9.06 12.01
CA LYS A 40 9.61 -8.55 11.52
C LYS A 40 9.58 -8.52 10.00
N PRO A 41 10.04 -7.43 9.38
CA PRO A 41 10.08 -7.39 7.92
C PRO A 41 11.17 -8.33 7.38
N LEU A 42 10.93 -8.83 6.17
CA LEU A 42 11.91 -9.63 5.45
C LEU A 42 13.10 -8.75 5.04
N TYR A 43 12.83 -7.46 4.78
CA TYR A 43 13.86 -6.45 4.59
C TYR A 43 13.30 -5.09 4.98
N CYS A 44 14.23 -4.17 5.30
CA CYS A 44 13.91 -2.78 5.56
C CYS A 44 15.02 -1.95 4.93
N GLU A 45 14.69 -1.11 3.96
CA GLU A 45 15.66 -0.28 3.25
C GLU A 45 15.20 1.17 3.26
N LYS A 46 16.16 2.09 3.29
CA LYS A 46 15.85 3.52 3.24
C LYS A 46 16.24 4.09 1.88
N ILE A 47 15.36 4.91 1.32
CA ILE A 47 15.67 5.65 0.10
C ILE A 47 16.42 6.91 0.50
N ASN A 48 17.69 7.00 0.07
CA ASN A 48 18.49 8.19 0.33
C ASN A 48 17.91 9.37 -0.45
N ASN A 49 17.84 10.53 0.21
CA ASN A 49 17.30 11.76 -0.40
C ASN A 49 15.84 11.61 -0.84
N TRP A 50 15.07 10.87 -0.08
CA TRP A 50 13.67 10.58 -0.43
C TRP A 50 12.84 11.86 -0.60
N GLN A 51 13.19 12.95 0.10
CA GLN A 51 12.46 14.21 -0.02
C GLN A 51 12.59 14.86 -1.39
N GLN A 52 13.59 14.46 -2.18
CA GLN A 52 13.83 15.02 -3.50
C GLN A 52 13.09 14.26 -4.60
N PHE A 53 12.45 13.15 -4.26
CA PHE A 53 11.78 12.32 -5.23
C PHE A 53 10.27 12.57 -5.25
N ASN A 54 9.67 12.55 -6.44
CA ASN A 54 8.23 12.58 -6.58
C ASN A 54 7.67 11.16 -6.46
N ASP A 55 6.33 11.03 -6.50
CA ASP A 55 5.66 9.74 -6.37
C ASP A 55 6.14 8.72 -7.38
N GLU A 56 6.27 9.13 -8.64
CA GLU A 56 6.68 8.20 -9.70
C GLU A 56 8.10 7.70 -9.50
N GLU A 57 8.98 8.57 -9.02
CA GLU A 57 10.38 8.20 -8.75
C GLU A 57 10.47 7.24 -7.57
N ILE A 58 9.71 7.50 -6.49
CA ILE A 58 9.67 6.60 -5.35
C ILE A 58 9.10 5.25 -5.79
N PHE A 59 8.00 5.26 -6.53
CA PHE A 59 7.40 4.04 -7.03
C PHE A 59 8.38 3.25 -7.90
N SER A 60 9.16 3.92 -8.74
CA SER A 60 10.16 3.28 -9.58
C SER A 60 11.18 2.51 -8.76
N ILE A 61 11.56 3.06 -7.59
CA ILE A 61 12.52 2.39 -6.71
C ILE A 61 11.90 1.15 -6.06
N ILE A 62 10.71 1.28 -5.48
CA ILE A 62 10.07 0.17 -4.77
C ILE A 62 9.47 -0.87 -5.73
N ASN A 63 9.21 -0.48 -6.98
CA ASN A 63 8.59 -1.35 -7.99
C ASN A 63 9.43 -2.60 -8.29
N ARG A 64 10.72 -2.58 -8.02
CA ARG A 64 11.59 -3.74 -8.18
C ARG A 64 11.18 -4.90 -7.29
N ARG A 65 10.40 -4.61 -6.26
CA ARG A 65 9.96 -5.59 -5.27
C ARG A 65 8.50 -5.98 -5.43
N LEU A 66 7.82 -5.50 -6.50
CA LEU A 66 6.40 -5.76 -6.68
C LEU A 66 6.14 -7.08 -7.41
N TYR A 67 4.98 -7.63 -7.14
CA TYR A 67 4.51 -8.87 -7.74
C TYR A 67 3.54 -8.54 -8.86
N LEU A 68 4.00 -8.66 -10.11
CA LEU A 68 3.34 -8.08 -11.27
C LEU A 68 2.08 -8.80 -11.76
N ASP A 69 1.88 -10.06 -11.36
CA ASP A 69 0.75 -10.85 -11.86
C ASP A 69 -0.32 -11.08 -10.81
N SER A 70 -0.54 -10.11 -9.95
CA SER A 70 -1.46 -10.30 -8.84
C SER A 70 -2.39 -9.11 -8.64
N ASP A 71 -3.44 -9.34 -7.84
CA ASP A 71 -4.26 -8.26 -7.32
C ASP A 71 -3.48 -7.52 -6.24
N VAL A 72 -3.69 -6.22 -6.16
CA VAL A 72 -3.04 -5.36 -5.16
C VAL A 72 -4.12 -4.57 -4.44
N TYR A 73 -4.02 -4.52 -3.12
CA TYR A 73 -4.88 -3.67 -2.31
C TYR A 73 -4.02 -2.58 -1.70
N ILE A 74 -4.46 -1.32 -1.85
CA ILE A 74 -3.68 -0.17 -1.44
C ILE A 74 -4.40 0.57 -0.31
N ILE A 75 -3.65 0.86 0.76
CA ILE A 75 -4.10 1.71 1.86
C ILE A 75 -3.13 2.88 1.93
N CYS A 76 -3.64 4.09 1.96
CA CYS A 76 -2.83 5.30 2.00
C CYS A 76 -3.55 6.38 2.83
N ASP A 77 -3.02 7.59 2.85
CA ASP A 77 -3.57 8.65 3.69
C ASP A 77 -5.07 8.87 3.50
N ILE A 78 -5.54 9.00 2.25
CA ILE A 78 -6.97 9.25 2.00
C ILE A 78 -7.85 8.09 2.41
N SER A 79 -7.30 6.89 2.55
CA SER A 79 -8.06 5.75 3.09
C SER A 79 -8.59 6.08 4.47
N TYR A 80 -7.79 6.80 5.26
CA TYR A 80 -8.15 7.22 6.62
C TYR A 80 -8.74 8.62 6.64
N SER A 81 -8.03 9.62 6.11
CA SER A 81 -8.39 11.02 6.24
C SER A 81 -9.71 11.37 5.54
N GLN A 82 -10.01 10.70 4.44
CA GLN A 82 -11.24 10.90 3.70
C GLN A 82 -12.16 9.69 3.78
N CYS A 83 -11.85 8.73 4.64
CA CYS A 83 -12.64 7.51 4.83
C CYS A 83 -12.89 6.76 3.53
N LYS A 84 -11.94 6.80 2.60
CA LYS A 84 -12.08 6.10 1.31
C LYS A 84 -12.00 4.58 1.44
N GLY A 85 -11.31 4.09 2.48
CA GLY A 85 -11.11 2.67 2.65
C GLY A 85 -9.97 2.14 1.81
N VAL A 86 -10.15 0.97 1.20
CA VAL A 86 -9.08 0.24 0.53
C VAL A 86 -9.29 0.24 -0.98
N PHE A 87 -8.21 0.56 -1.73
CA PHE A 87 -8.26 0.56 -3.19
C PHE A 87 -7.82 -0.80 -3.71
N HIS A 88 -8.63 -1.42 -4.54
CA HIS A 88 -8.32 -2.72 -5.13
C HIS A 88 -8.00 -2.53 -6.60
N LEU A 89 -6.76 -2.87 -6.99
CA LEU A 89 -6.24 -2.73 -8.34
C LEU A 89 -5.62 -4.04 -8.79
N LYS A 90 -5.47 -4.19 -10.10
CA LYS A 90 -4.53 -5.18 -10.63
C LYS A 90 -3.15 -4.55 -10.61
N SER A 91 -2.11 -5.37 -10.45
CA SER A 91 -0.74 -4.86 -10.41
C SER A 91 -0.38 -4.03 -11.64
N SER A 92 -0.94 -4.37 -12.81
CA SER A 92 -0.72 -3.62 -14.05
C SER A 92 -1.32 -2.20 -14.01
N GLU A 93 -2.21 -1.93 -13.07
CA GLU A 93 -2.87 -0.63 -12.94
C GLU A 93 -2.20 0.29 -11.93
N VAL A 94 -1.25 -0.23 -11.15
CA VAL A 94 -0.67 0.52 -10.03
C VAL A 94 0.14 1.72 -10.53
N ALA A 95 0.90 1.56 -11.60
CA ALA A 95 1.71 2.67 -12.14
C ALA A 95 0.82 3.86 -12.52
N ALA A 96 -0.30 3.61 -13.19
CA ALA A 96 -1.25 4.66 -13.58
C ALA A 96 -1.89 5.30 -12.34
N TYR A 97 -2.20 4.50 -11.33
CA TYR A 97 -2.75 5.01 -10.07
C TYR A 97 -1.77 5.98 -9.41
N VAL A 98 -0.49 5.60 -9.34
CA VAL A 98 0.55 6.44 -8.75
C VAL A 98 0.70 7.74 -9.55
N SER A 99 0.77 7.65 -10.88
CA SER A 99 0.97 8.83 -11.74
C SER A 99 -0.18 9.82 -11.66
N SER A 100 -1.40 9.34 -11.45
CA SER A 100 -2.59 10.20 -11.42
C SER A 100 -2.99 10.64 -10.01
N TYR A 101 -2.31 10.15 -8.98
CA TYR A 101 -2.75 10.36 -7.60
C TYR A 101 -2.80 11.86 -7.22
N TYR A 102 -1.75 12.61 -7.51
CA TYR A 102 -1.71 14.03 -7.17
C TYR A 102 -2.82 14.81 -7.89
N ASP A 103 -3.01 14.54 -9.18
CA ASP A 103 -4.04 15.23 -9.94
C ASP A 103 -5.45 14.91 -9.44
N THR A 104 -5.64 13.71 -8.92
CA THR A 104 -6.95 13.28 -8.42
C THR A 104 -7.23 13.79 -7.02
N TYR A 105 -6.24 13.77 -6.13
CA TYR A 105 -6.46 14.01 -4.71
C TYR A 105 -5.76 15.25 -4.15
N SER A 106 -4.96 15.94 -4.96
CA SER A 106 -4.24 17.17 -4.58
C SER A 106 -3.26 16.98 -3.43
N GLU A 107 -2.72 15.77 -3.31
CA GLU A 107 -1.66 15.45 -2.35
C GLU A 107 -0.78 14.35 -2.95
N TYR A 108 0.46 14.24 -2.47
CA TYR A 108 1.37 13.22 -2.95
C TYR A 108 1.14 11.90 -2.21
N LEU A 109 1.12 10.80 -2.95
CA LEU A 109 0.85 9.48 -2.39
C LEU A 109 1.88 9.10 -1.31
N PHE A 110 3.17 9.28 -1.61
CA PHE A 110 4.25 8.88 -0.72
C PHE A 110 4.67 9.95 0.28
N GLU A 111 3.86 10.97 0.45
CA GLU A 111 4.05 11.94 1.52
C GLU A 111 3.70 11.33 2.87
N ASP A 112 2.85 10.32 2.88
CA ASP A 112 2.41 9.59 4.06
C ASP A 112 2.68 8.10 3.88
N ASP A 113 2.35 7.30 4.89
CA ASP A 113 2.56 5.86 4.85
C ASP A 113 1.64 5.21 3.82
N VAL A 114 2.18 4.24 3.09
CA VAL A 114 1.44 3.52 2.06
C VAL A 114 1.62 2.02 2.28
N TYR A 115 0.52 1.28 2.17
CA TYR A 115 0.51 -0.17 2.36
C TYR A 115 0.04 -0.83 1.08
N LEU A 116 0.84 -1.75 0.53
CA LEU A 116 0.51 -2.50 -0.66
C LEU A 116 0.38 -3.98 -0.27
N ILE A 117 -0.81 -4.53 -0.42
CA ILE A 117 -1.12 -5.90 -0.01
C ILE A 117 -1.23 -6.78 -1.25
N PHE A 118 -0.45 -7.86 -1.29
CA PHE A 118 -0.42 -8.82 -2.39
C PHE A 118 -0.92 -10.18 -1.88
N PRO A 119 -2.25 -10.43 -1.89
CA PRO A 119 -2.79 -11.66 -1.30
C PRO A 119 -2.26 -12.94 -1.94
N LYS A 120 -2.13 -12.94 -3.26
CA LYS A 120 -1.69 -14.14 -3.97
C LYS A 120 -0.24 -14.53 -3.68
N ASN A 121 0.55 -13.58 -3.23
CA ASN A 121 1.95 -13.80 -2.92
C ASN A 121 2.21 -13.83 -1.42
N ASN A 122 1.18 -13.63 -0.60
CA ASN A 122 1.28 -13.56 0.85
C ASN A 122 2.32 -12.53 1.31
N LYS A 123 2.27 -11.34 0.71
CA LYS A 123 3.22 -10.28 1.01
C LYS A 123 2.52 -8.95 1.25
N LEU A 124 3.14 -8.14 2.08
CA LEU A 124 2.73 -6.78 2.39
C LEU A 124 3.95 -5.88 2.24
N LEU A 125 3.86 -4.89 1.38
CA LEU A 125 4.90 -3.88 1.23
C LEU A 125 4.43 -2.62 1.95
N VAL A 126 5.27 -2.10 2.86
CA VAL A 126 4.98 -0.89 3.63
C VAL A 126 5.99 0.17 3.26
N TYR A 127 5.51 1.34 2.84
CA TYR A 127 6.33 2.53 2.66
C TYR A 127 6.03 3.50 3.80
N GLN A 128 7.07 3.93 4.51
CA GLN A 128 6.93 4.93 5.57
C GLN A 128 7.33 6.30 5.06
N HIS A 129 6.64 7.32 5.53
CA HIS A 129 6.82 8.70 5.08
C HIS A 129 8.24 9.26 5.27
N GLU A 130 9.09 8.56 6.00
CA GLU A 130 10.49 8.95 6.18
C GLU A 130 11.43 8.24 5.19
N GLY A 131 10.88 7.63 4.17
CA GLY A 131 11.65 7.02 3.08
C GLY A 131 12.01 5.56 3.28
N TYR A 132 11.52 4.92 4.33
CA TYR A 132 11.76 3.49 4.54
C TYR A 132 10.74 2.66 3.80
N HIS A 133 11.18 1.55 3.20
CA HIS A 133 10.26 0.57 2.66
C HIS A 133 10.61 -0.81 3.19
N MET A 134 9.58 -1.58 3.52
CA MET A 134 9.71 -2.85 4.20
C MET A 134 8.78 -3.87 3.59
N LEU A 135 9.22 -5.12 3.54
CA LEU A 135 8.38 -6.22 3.05
C LEU A 135 8.10 -7.19 4.20
N TYR A 136 6.83 -7.52 4.37
CA TYR A 136 6.40 -8.48 5.38
C TYR A 136 5.76 -9.69 4.72
N SER A 137 5.87 -10.85 5.36
CA SER A 137 5.05 -12.01 5.01
C SER A 137 3.72 -11.89 5.74
N ILE A 138 2.62 -12.24 5.08
CA ILE A 138 1.30 -12.29 5.68
C ILE A 138 0.78 -13.72 5.62
N PRO A 139 -0.10 -14.14 6.57
CA PRO A 139 -0.74 -13.31 7.60
C PRO A 139 0.23 -12.88 8.70
N LEU A 140 -0.05 -11.71 9.26
CA LEU A 140 0.73 -11.16 10.37
C LEU A 140 0.35 -11.85 11.69
N ALA A 141 1.27 -11.83 12.65
CA ALA A 141 0.94 -12.16 14.03
C ALA A 141 0.08 -11.01 14.60
N PRO A 142 -0.69 -11.26 15.66
CA PRO A 142 -1.54 -10.23 16.25
C PRO A 142 -0.76 -8.96 16.56
N LEU A 143 -1.34 -7.83 16.19
CA LEU A 143 -0.73 -6.51 16.37
C LEU A 143 -0.89 -5.99 17.81
#